data_dd99aa90c0d517d1edbc76d1b07081c0
#
_entry.id   dd99aa90c0d517d1edbc76d1b07081c0
#
_cell.length_a   1.000
_cell.length_b   1.000
_cell.length_c   1.000
_cell.angle_alpha   90.00
_cell.angle_beta   90.00
_cell.angle_gamma   90.00
#
_symmetry.space_group_name_H-M   'P 1'
#
loop_
_entity.id
_entity.type
_entity.pdbx_description
1 polymer ?
#
loop_
_entity_poly.entity_id
_entity_poly.type
_entity_poly.pdbx_seq_one_letter_code
_entity_poly.pdbx_strand_id
1 'polypeptide(L)'
;MRQVQEALKEIGIPVMAGVWRATGPSQNPPTQYAVYSTTTTEAAHQDDRVTAYRTYVYLNLWSDTDPTDTTDRIRAAMYDAGFFMVEESDKGYNQPAYDTATTQFTVQWTWCLQTEVTPGAP
;
A
#
# COMPACT_ATOMS: atom_id res chain seq x y z
N MET A 1 4.13 -7.17 -4.57
CA MET A 1 3.55 -8.16 -3.66
C MET A 1 2.15 -8.53 -4.15
N ARG A 2 1.92 -9.80 -4.31
CA ARG A 2 0.66 -10.29 -4.88
C ARG A 2 -0.56 -9.89 -4.05
N GLN A 3 -0.46 -9.98 -2.72
CA GLN A 3 -1.57 -9.64 -1.83
C GLN A 3 -1.99 -8.18 -1.95
N VAL A 4 -1.06 -7.26 -2.18
CA VAL A 4 -1.40 -5.85 -2.39
C VAL A 4 -2.13 -5.67 -3.71
N GLN A 5 -1.66 -6.30 -4.78
CA GLN A 5 -2.31 -6.21 -6.09
C GLN A 5 -3.73 -6.79 -6.02
N GLU A 6 -3.90 -7.93 -5.35
CA GLU A 6 -5.21 -8.54 -5.18
C GLU A 6 -6.14 -7.66 -4.34
N ALA A 7 -5.62 -7.07 -3.26
CA ALA A 7 -6.41 -6.21 -2.40
C ALA A 7 -6.93 -4.97 -3.15
N LEU A 8 -6.10 -4.38 -4.00
CA LEU A 8 -6.40 -3.10 -4.62
C LEU A 8 -6.90 -3.19 -6.06
N LYS A 9 -7.08 -4.39 -6.59
CA LYS A 9 -7.45 -4.55 -8.00
C LYS A 9 -8.79 -3.94 -8.36
N GLU A 10 -9.71 -3.79 -7.41
CA GLU A 10 -11.04 -3.26 -7.67
C GLU A 10 -11.20 -1.80 -7.30
N ILE A 11 -10.13 -1.14 -6.90
CA ILE A 11 -10.17 0.27 -6.56
C ILE A 11 -10.41 1.15 -7.80
N GLY A 12 -9.99 0.65 -8.97
CA GLY A 12 -10.22 1.37 -10.21
C GLY A 12 -9.13 2.37 -10.57
N ILE A 13 -7.99 2.32 -9.89
CA ILE A 13 -6.83 3.15 -10.23
C ILE A 13 -5.62 2.27 -10.48
N PRO A 14 -4.64 2.73 -11.27
CA PRO A 14 -3.39 1.99 -11.44
C PRO A 14 -2.63 1.85 -10.11
N VAL A 15 -2.12 0.67 -9.85
CA VAL A 15 -1.30 0.36 -8.68
C VAL A 15 -0.03 -0.33 -9.16
N MET A 16 1.12 0.23 -8.84
CA MET A 16 2.41 -0.28 -9.32
C MET A 16 3.37 -0.49 -8.17
N ALA A 17 4.22 -1.51 -8.30
CA ALA A 17 5.32 -1.72 -7.38
C ALA A 17 6.53 -0.88 -7.80
N GLY A 18 7.20 -0.28 -6.82
CA GLY A 18 8.43 0.46 -7.03
C GLY A 18 8.20 1.93 -7.37
N VAL A 19 8.20 2.28 -8.62
CA VAL A 19 8.01 3.66 -9.07
C VAL A 19 6.98 3.69 -10.19
N TRP A 20 6.35 4.85 -10.37
CA TRP A 20 5.44 5.02 -11.49
C TRP A 20 6.19 4.89 -12.81
N ARG A 21 5.62 4.14 -13.72
CA ARG A 21 6.15 3.98 -15.06
C ARG A 21 5.03 4.18 -16.06
N ALA A 22 5.22 5.14 -16.96
CA ALA A 22 4.29 5.33 -18.05
C ALA A 22 4.37 4.14 -19.00
N THR A 23 3.21 3.64 -19.40
CA THR A 23 3.11 2.58 -20.40
C THR A 23 2.29 3.11 -21.56
N GLY A 24 2.85 3.09 -22.75
CA GLY A 24 2.17 3.57 -23.94
C GLY A 24 2.64 4.94 -24.40
N PRO A 25 1.94 5.54 -25.38
CA PRO A 25 2.39 6.79 -25.99
C PRO A 25 2.26 8.01 -25.10
N SER A 26 1.37 7.98 -24.11
CA SER A 26 1.24 9.09 -23.16
C SER A 26 2.23 8.90 -22.02
N GLN A 27 3.00 9.93 -21.73
CA GLN A 27 3.94 9.92 -20.63
C GLN A 27 3.34 10.53 -19.37
N ASN A 28 2.10 10.99 -19.41
CA ASN A 28 1.46 11.61 -18.27
C ASN A 28 0.90 10.55 -17.32
N PRO A 29 1.09 10.70 -16.00
CA PRO A 29 0.43 9.82 -15.05
C PRO A 29 -1.09 10.01 -15.11
N PRO A 30 -1.87 8.99 -14.75
CA PRO A 30 -3.33 9.16 -14.64
C PRO A 30 -3.68 10.12 -13.50
N THR A 31 -4.95 10.53 -13.45
CA THR A 31 -5.46 11.45 -12.43
C THR A 31 -5.21 10.94 -11.01
N GLN A 32 -5.34 9.64 -10.82
CA GLN A 32 -5.03 8.97 -9.55
C GLN A 32 -4.22 7.72 -9.81
N TYR A 33 -3.22 7.48 -9.00
CA TYR A 33 -2.44 6.24 -9.06
C TYR A 33 -1.78 5.98 -7.72
N ALA A 34 -1.43 4.73 -7.47
CA ALA A 34 -0.74 4.34 -6.26
C ALA A 34 0.55 3.58 -6.58
N VAL A 35 1.55 3.78 -5.73
CA VAL A 35 2.84 3.09 -5.84
C VAL A 35 3.16 2.51 -4.48
N TYR A 36 3.65 1.29 -4.44
CA TYR A 36 4.01 0.67 -3.18
C TYR A 36 5.37 -0.02 -3.25
N SER A 37 5.97 -0.18 -2.08
CA SER A 37 7.14 -1.03 -1.89
C SER A 37 6.91 -1.90 -0.65
N THR A 38 7.65 -2.98 -0.52
CA THR A 38 7.45 -3.92 0.58
C THR A 38 8.78 -4.31 1.22
N THR A 39 8.70 -4.60 2.53
CA THR A 39 9.83 -5.14 3.29
C THR A 39 9.29 -6.26 4.17
N THR A 40 9.93 -7.43 4.13
CA THR A 40 9.53 -8.55 4.96
C THR A 40 10.58 -8.82 6.02
N THR A 41 10.13 -8.98 7.26
CA THR A 41 10.99 -9.29 8.40
C THR A 41 10.46 -10.51 9.12
N GLU A 42 11.34 -11.18 9.84
CA GLU A 42 10.95 -12.29 10.71
C GLU A 42 10.27 -11.73 11.95
N ALA A 43 9.11 -12.27 12.29
CA ALA A 43 8.30 -11.77 13.40
C ALA A 43 8.32 -12.66 14.62
N ALA A 44 8.55 -13.95 14.46
CA ALA A 44 8.58 -14.90 15.56
C ALA A 44 9.44 -16.11 15.24
N HIS A 45 10.04 -16.68 16.27
CA HIS A 45 10.89 -17.87 16.15
C HIS A 45 10.50 -18.88 17.22
N GLN A 46 10.67 -20.15 16.90
CA GLN A 46 10.53 -21.23 17.84
C GLN A 46 11.51 -22.34 17.45
N ASP A 47 12.36 -22.78 18.38
CA ASP A 47 13.36 -23.83 18.12
C ASP A 47 14.23 -23.52 16.90
N ASP A 48 14.75 -22.29 16.84
CA ASP A 48 15.57 -21.80 15.74
C ASP A 48 14.88 -21.79 14.37
N ARG A 49 13.56 -21.87 14.36
CA ARG A 49 12.77 -21.78 13.14
C ARG A 49 11.95 -20.50 13.14
N VAL A 50 11.82 -19.90 11.97
CA VAL A 50 10.92 -18.78 11.80
C VAL A 50 9.49 -19.32 11.77
N THR A 51 8.63 -18.79 12.64
CA THR A 51 7.24 -19.22 12.74
C THR A 51 6.27 -18.15 12.22
N ALA A 52 6.74 -16.95 12.01
CA ALA A 52 5.91 -15.89 11.43
C ALA A 52 6.78 -14.84 10.74
N TYR A 53 6.20 -14.20 9.74
CA TYR A 53 6.80 -13.07 9.05
C TYR A 53 5.88 -11.87 9.13
N ARG A 54 6.46 -10.67 9.13
CA ARG A 54 5.72 -9.43 8.93
C ARG A 54 6.16 -8.81 7.62
N THR A 55 5.19 -8.46 6.81
CA THR A 55 5.43 -7.72 5.59
C THR A 55 4.88 -6.32 5.77
N TYR A 56 5.74 -5.33 5.65
CA TYR A 56 5.37 -3.93 5.67
C TYR A 56 5.18 -3.47 4.23
N VAL A 57 4.09 -2.77 4.00
CA VAL A 57 3.77 -2.20 2.69
C VAL A 57 3.75 -0.69 2.84
N TYR A 58 4.61 -0.03 2.10
CA TYR A 58 4.68 1.42 2.06
C TYR A 58 3.91 1.86 0.82
N LEU A 59 2.71 2.37 1.02
CA LEU A 59 1.78 2.68 -0.06
C LEU A 59 1.60 4.18 -0.17
N ASN A 60 1.77 4.71 -1.38
CA ASN A 60 1.58 6.12 -1.66
C ASN A 60 0.50 6.28 -2.72
N LEU A 61 -0.49 7.11 -2.43
CA LEU A 61 -1.53 7.51 -3.37
C LEU A 61 -1.24 8.92 -3.85
N TRP A 62 -1.31 9.12 -5.15
CA TRP A 62 -1.17 10.43 -5.79
C TRP A 62 -2.47 10.75 -6.50
N SER A 63 -2.95 12.01 -6.38
CA SER A 63 -4.21 12.40 -6.97
C SER A 63 -4.21 13.87 -7.36
N ASP A 64 -4.71 14.18 -8.56
CA ASP A 64 -4.90 15.56 -8.99
C ASP A 64 -6.12 16.20 -8.36
N THR A 65 -7.03 15.39 -7.84
CA THR A 65 -8.29 15.83 -7.25
C THR A 65 -8.37 15.36 -5.81
N ASP A 66 -9.42 15.77 -5.08
CA ASP A 66 -9.62 15.33 -3.70
C ASP A 66 -9.67 13.80 -3.64
N PRO A 67 -8.72 13.14 -2.98
CA PRO A 67 -8.64 11.69 -2.95
C PRO A 67 -9.40 11.05 -1.80
N THR A 68 -10.27 11.76 -1.11
CA THR A 68 -10.94 11.24 0.09
C THR A 68 -11.68 9.94 -0.17
N ASP A 69 -12.47 9.88 -1.24
CA ASP A 69 -13.22 8.68 -1.58
C ASP A 69 -12.29 7.50 -1.90
N THR A 70 -11.26 7.73 -2.70
CA THR A 70 -10.29 6.70 -3.04
C THR A 70 -9.53 6.24 -1.81
N THR A 71 -9.16 7.17 -0.93
CA THR A 71 -8.50 6.87 0.34
C THR A 71 -9.34 5.94 1.21
N ASP A 72 -10.64 6.23 1.34
CA ASP A 72 -11.55 5.39 2.12
C ASP A 72 -11.66 3.99 1.51
N ARG A 73 -11.73 3.89 0.20
CA ARG A 73 -11.79 2.59 -0.47
C ARG A 73 -10.51 1.79 -0.31
N ILE A 74 -9.35 2.44 -0.37
CA ILE A 74 -8.06 1.79 -0.14
C ILE A 74 -7.99 1.24 1.28
N ARG A 75 -8.38 2.03 2.28
CA ARG A 75 -8.39 1.57 3.67
C ARG A 75 -9.26 0.34 3.83
N ALA A 76 -10.48 0.40 3.31
CA ALA A 76 -11.41 -0.72 3.41
C ALA A 76 -10.85 -1.98 2.72
N ALA A 77 -10.26 -1.83 1.55
CA ALA A 77 -9.70 -2.95 0.79
C ALA A 77 -8.51 -3.58 1.51
N MET A 78 -7.63 -2.77 2.09
CA MET A 78 -6.46 -3.28 2.80
C MET A 78 -6.87 -4.00 4.09
N TYR A 79 -7.79 -3.44 4.87
CA TYR A 79 -8.30 -4.12 6.07
C TYR A 79 -9.00 -5.43 5.69
N ASP A 80 -9.77 -5.42 4.61
CA ASP A 80 -10.49 -6.60 4.16
C ASP A 80 -9.53 -7.72 3.74
N ALA A 81 -8.38 -7.35 3.24
CA ALA A 81 -7.33 -8.30 2.83
C ALA A 81 -6.47 -8.79 4.01
N GLY A 82 -6.74 -8.33 5.23
CA GLY A 82 -6.02 -8.77 6.41
C GLY A 82 -4.85 -7.89 6.84
N PHE A 83 -4.61 -6.78 6.14
CA PHE A 83 -3.58 -5.84 6.57
C PHE A 83 -4.09 -4.98 7.73
N PHE A 84 -3.16 -4.52 8.56
CA PHE A 84 -3.50 -3.49 9.54
C PHE A 84 -2.62 -2.26 9.32
N MET A 85 -3.18 -1.10 9.66
CA MET A 85 -2.51 0.17 9.45
C MET A 85 -1.50 0.41 10.59
N VAL A 86 -0.25 0.67 10.21
CA VAL A 86 0.80 1.05 11.15
C VAL A 86 0.87 2.57 11.24
N GLU A 87 0.78 3.23 10.10
CA GLU A 87 0.91 4.67 10.02
C GLU A 87 0.17 5.20 8.81
N GLU A 88 -0.39 6.38 8.92
CA GLU A 88 -0.97 7.10 7.80
C GLU A 88 -0.37 8.51 7.80
N SER A 89 -0.06 8.98 6.64
CA SER A 89 0.55 10.27 6.55
C SER A 89 -0.39 11.33 6.95
N ASP A 90 0.08 12.17 7.70
CA ASP A 90 -0.44 12.55 8.48
C ASP A 90 -0.53 13.84 8.82
N LYS A 91 -0.51 14.58 8.11
CA LYS A 91 -0.73 15.92 8.34
C LYS A 91 -2.12 16.28 8.68
N GLY A 92 -2.82 15.51 9.37
CA GLY A 92 -4.11 15.91 9.74
C GLY A 92 -5.08 14.81 9.72
N TYR A 93 -4.69 13.69 10.21
CA TYR A 93 -5.65 12.68 10.42
C TYR A 93 -6.54 12.39 9.25
N ASN A 94 -6.04 11.71 8.29
CA ASN A 94 -6.80 11.31 7.11
C ASN A 94 -7.03 12.43 6.11
N GLN A 95 -6.33 13.52 6.26
CA GLN A 95 -6.36 14.56 5.25
C GLN A 95 -5.18 14.44 4.32
N PRO A 96 -5.42 14.40 3.02
CA PRO A 96 -4.32 14.34 2.07
C PRO A 96 -3.45 15.58 2.15
N ALA A 97 -2.15 15.41 2.06
CA ALA A 97 -1.23 16.52 1.95
C ALA A 97 -1.12 16.93 0.49
N TYR A 98 -1.26 18.22 0.23
CA TYR A 98 -1.07 18.72 -1.11
C TYR A 98 0.42 18.96 -1.36
N ASP A 99 0.94 18.33 -2.41
CA ASP A 99 2.33 18.48 -2.79
C ASP A 99 2.45 19.58 -3.87
N THR A 100 3.00 20.70 -3.48
CA THR A 100 3.14 21.82 -4.41
C THR A 100 4.18 21.57 -5.50
N ALA A 101 5.14 20.67 -5.27
CA ALA A 101 6.14 20.36 -6.27
C ALA A 101 5.58 19.57 -7.43
N THR A 102 4.59 18.69 -7.16
CA THR A 102 3.94 17.88 -8.20
C THR A 102 2.55 18.35 -8.53
N THR A 103 2.03 19.34 -7.80
CA THR A 103 0.65 19.84 -7.91
C THR A 103 -0.38 18.73 -7.69
N GLN A 104 -0.09 17.81 -6.79
CA GLN A 104 -0.96 16.68 -6.50
C GLN A 104 -1.17 16.54 -4.99
N PHE A 105 -2.32 15.94 -4.64
CA PHE A 105 -2.53 15.45 -3.29
C PHE A 105 -1.81 14.12 -3.12
N THR A 106 -1.24 13.91 -1.94
CA THR A 106 -0.58 12.65 -1.61
C THR A 106 -1.10 12.10 -0.30
N VAL A 107 -1.26 10.80 -0.23
CA VAL A 107 -1.54 10.08 1.01
C VAL A 107 -0.55 8.93 1.10
N GLN A 108 0.09 8.79 2.25
CA GLN A 108 1.09 7.76 2.46
C GLN A 108 0.68 6.89 3.63
N TRP A 109 0.84 5.60 3.48
CA TRP A 109 0.55 4.63 4.53
C TRP A 109 1.69 3.67 4.73
N THR A 110 1.81 3.16 5.93
CA THR A 110 2.53 1.93 6.21
C THR A 110 1.49 0.91 6.68
N TRP A 111 1.35 -0.16 5.93
CA TRP A 111 0.48 -1.29 6.27
C TRP A 111 1.33 -2.47 6.67
N CYS A 112 0.77 -3.38 7.45
CA CYS A 112 1.47 -4.60 7.86
C CYS A 112 0.57 -5.81 7.70
N LEU A 113 1.14 -6.87 7.19
CA LEU A 113 0.50 -8.18 7.12
C LEU A 113 1.39 -9.19 7.84
N GLN A 114 0.83 -9.89 8.81
CA GLN A 114 1.53 -10.96 9.48
C GLN A 114 1.11 -12.29 8.87
N THR A 115 2.10 -13.07 8.45
CA THR A 115 1.88 -14.39 7.89
C THR A 115 2.55 -15.43 8.78
N GLU A 116 1.80 -16.43 9.21
CA GLU A 116 2.34 -17.50 10.03
C GLU A 116 2.81 -18.65 9.16
N VAL A 117 3.93 -19.24 9.56
CA VAL A 117 4.42 -20.47 8.94
C VAL A 117 3.70 -21.63 9.61
N THR A 118 3.01 -22.43 8.81
CA THR A 118 2.26 -23.56 9.34
C THR A 118 3.20 -24.61 9.93
N PRO A 119 3.09 -24.93 11.21
CA PRO A 119 3.91 -25.99 11.80
C PRO A 119 3.66 -27.32 11.12
N GLY A 120 4.73 -28.06 10.89
CA GLY A 120 4.61 -29.37 10.27
C GLY A 120 4.42 -29.36 8.77
N ALA A 121 4.38 -28.19 8.13
CA ALA A 121 4.41 -28.14 6.69
C ALA A 121 5.76 -28.65 6.17
N PRO A 122 5.76 -29.53 5.19
CA PRO A 122 7.03 -30.04 4.67
C PRO A 122 7.84 -28.95 4.01
#